data_e908de65add466d1be89170984385a85
#
_entry.id   e908de65add466d1be89170984385a85
#
_cell.length_a   1.000
_cell.length_b   1.000
_cell.length_c   1.000
_cell.angle_alpha   90.00
_cell.angle_beta   90.00
_cell.angle_gamma   90.00
#
_symmetry.space_group_name_H-M   'P 1'
#
loop_
_entity.id
_entity.type
_entity.pdbx_description
1 polymer ?
#
loop_
_entity_poly.entity_id
_entity_poly.type
_entity_poly.pdbx_seq_one_letter_code
_entity_poly.pdbx_strand_id
1 'polypeptide(L)'
;MKKVKLSKFPIYKDDRGCFIATELEDRWIQSNISVNDNPFTFRGLHLQKGPRKQAKQISVIKGKIIDFLVCLTEENFGKVEFYELSEGDSIYVPKNYAHGFLTLTSGTILNYFVDEIYSKPHEISIHWMSVPEVKNVVEEFVGNNRLIISEKDNLAIDLKEYANELGFK
;
A
#
# COMPACT_ATOMS: atom_id res chain seq x y z
N MET A 1 4.03 19.50 3.33
CA MET A 1 3.49 18.12 3.27
C MET A 1 4.68 17.16 3.23
N LYS A 2 4.69 16.07 4.01
CA LYS A 2 5.74 15.05 3.89
C LYS A 2 5.61 14.35 2.54
N LYS A 3 6.75 14.05 1.92
CA LYS A 3 6.81 13.36 0.61
C LYS A 3 6.91 11.86 0.82
N VAL A 4 6.59 11.09 -0.21
CA VAL A 4 6.92 9.65 -0.28
C VAL A 4 8.43 9.50 -0.12
N LYS A 5 8.84 8.51 0.67
CA LYS A 5 10.26 8.23 0.90
C LYS A 5 10.47 6.71 0.83
N LEU A 6 11.29 6.32 -0.10
CA LEU A 6 11.82 4.96 -0.19
C LEU A 6 13.05 4.84 0.70
N SER A 7 13.15 3.75 1.43
CA SER A 7 14.29 3.43 2.28
C SER A 7 14.64 1.94 2.16
N LYS A 8 15.91 1.64 2.40
CA LYS A 8 16.39 0.26 2.52
C LYS A 8 17.08 0.11 3.85
N PHE A 9 16.60 -0.85 4.64
CA PHE A 9 17.16 -1.12 5.95
C PHE A 9 18.27 -2.18 5.89
N PRO A 10 19.27 -2.12 6.78
CA PRO A 10 20.31 -3.14 6.83
C PRO A 10 19.72 -4.49 7.21
N ILE A 11 20.13 -5.52 6.45
CA ILE A 11 19.79 -6.92 6.67
C ILE A 11 21.04 -7.63 7.17
N TYR A 12 20.99 -8.17 8.38
CA TYR A 12 22.04 -8.95 9.00
C TYR A 12 21.67 -10.43 8.94
N LYS A 13 22.46 -11.24 8.25
CA LYS A 13 22.21 -12.69 8.04
C LYS A 13 23.24 -13.53 8.79
N ASP A 14 22.78 -14.60 9.42
CA ASP A 14 23.60 -15.68 10.00
C ASP A 14 22.88 -17.04 9.87
N ASP A 15 23.41 -18.09 10.48
CA ASP A 15 22.85 -19.44 10.41
C ASP A 15 21.45 -19.58 11.03
N ARG A 16 20.97 -18.59 11.77
CA ARG A 16 19.62 -18.54 12.37
C ARG A 16 18.60 -17.91 11.44
N GLY A 17 19.02 -17.19 10.36
CA GLY A 17 18.16 -16.45 9.45
C GLY A 17 18.61 -15.01 9.25
N CYS A 18 17.69 -14.05 9.34
CA CYS A 18 18.03 -12.64 9.20
C CYS A 18 17.39 -11.76 10.28
N PHE A 19 18.07 -10.66 10.58
CA PHE A 19 17.59 -9.56 11.41
C PHE A 19 17.59 -8.28 10.57
N ILE A 20 16.44 -7.57 10.55
CA ILE A 20 16.27 -6.31 9.84
C ILE A 20 16.02 -5.21 10.89
N ALA A 21 16.92 -4.22 10.93
CA ALA A 21 16.78 -3.05 11.80
C ALA A 21 16.03 -1.95 11.05
N THR A 22 14.80 -1.64 11.46
CA THR A 22 13.97 -0.61 10.84
C THR A 22 14.06 0.71 11.61
N GLU A 23 14.34 1.80 10.89
CA GLU A 23 14.20 3.15 11.43
C GLU A 23 12.79 3.66 11.11
N LEU A 24 12.10 4.16 12.11
CA LEU A 24 10.74 4.67 11.99
C LEU A 24 10.72 6.19 11.92
N GLU A 25 9.84 6.71 11.06
CA GLU A 25 9.51 8.13 11.02
C GLU A 25 8.17 8.36 11.73
N ASP A 26 7.93 9.53 12.27
CA ASP A 26 6.73 9.89 13.00
C ASP A 26 6.44 9.09 14.28
N ARG A 27 5.33 9.43 14.93
CA ARG A 27 4.82 8.74 16.11
C ARG A 27 3.86 7.64 15.66
N TRP A 28 4.33 6.43 15.59
CA TRP A 28 3.53 5.26 15.25
C TRP A 28 2.75 4.74 16.45
N ILE A 29 1.46 4.49 16.27
CA ILE A 29 0.55 4.08 17.35
C ILE A 29 -0.10 2.72 17.12
N GLN A 30 -0.02 2.18 15.89
CA GLN A 30 -0.50 0.82 15.58
C GLN A 30 0.47 0.15 14.60
N SER A 31 0.76 -1.12 14.85
CA SER A 31 1.50 -1.99 13.94
C SER A 31 0.58 -3.08 13.39
N ASN A 32 0.69 -3.36 12.10
CA ASN A 32 -0.07 -4.40 11.43
C ASN A 32 0.89 -5.32 10.66
N ILE A 33 0.58 -6.61 10.63
CA ILE A 33 1.32 -7.59 9.85
C ILE A 33 0.37 -8.20 8.82
N SER A 34 0.78 -8.17 7.55
CA SER A 34 0.07 -8.84 6.46
C SER A 34 0.85 -10.06 6.02
N VAL A 35 0.24 -11.24 6.14
CA VAL A 35 0.78 -12.50 5.62
C VAL A 35 -0.01 -12.88 4.39
N ASN A 36 0.69 -13.19 3.30
CA ASN A 36 0.08 -13.47 2.00
C ASN A 36 0.67 -14.77 1.45
N ASP A 37 -0.11 -15.83 1.49
CA ASP A 37 0.34 -17.18 1.15
C ASP A 37 0.63 -17.35 -0.34
N ASN A 38 -0.10 -16.62 -1.19
CA ASN A 38 -0.03 -16.78 -2.64
C ASN A 38 0.57 -15.53 -3.32
N PRO A 39 1.26 -15.71 -4.46
CA PRO A 39 1.59 -14.61 -5.34
C PRO A 39 0.32 -14.04 -5.98
N PHE A 40 0.43 -12.87 -6.58
CA PHE A 40 -0.67 -12.16 -7.22
C PHE A 40 -1.88 -11.90 -6.30
N THR A 41 -1.60 -11.71 -5.00
CA THR A 41 -2.58 -11.21 -4.04
C THR A 41 -2.54 -9.69 -4.05
N PHE A 42 -3.66 -9.06 -4.41
CA PHE A 42 -3.82 -7.60 -4.38
C PHE A 42 -4.59 -7.17 -3.12
N ARG A 43 -4.09 -6.14 -2.44
CA ARG A 43 -4.74 -5.48 -1.31
C ARG A 43 -4.72 -3.98 -1.52
N GLY A 44 -5.85 -3.36 -1.61
CA GLY A 44 -5.94 -1.90 -1.83
C GLY A 44 -7.07 -1.53 -2.79
N LEU A 45 -7.16 -0.24 -3.15
CA LEU A 45 -6.35 0.86 -2.65
C LEU A 45 -7.01 1.46 -1.40
N HIS A 46 -6.35 1.51 -0.27
CA HIS A 46 -6.95 1.86 1.02
C HIS A 46 -6.44 3.18 1.59
N LEU A 47 -7.35 3.97 2.14
CA LEU A 47 -7.05 5.17 2.92
C LEU A 47 -8.04 5.32 4.08
N GLN A 48 -7.77 6.25 4.98
CA GLN A 48 -8.76 6.79 5.92
C GLN A 48 -9.00 8.27 5.64
N LYS A 49 -10.28 8.70 5.66
CA LYS A 49 -10.71 10.08 5.41
C LYS A 49 -10.89 10.91 6.68
N GLY A 50 -11.07 12.21 6.50
CA GLY A 50 -11.40 13.17 7.55
C GLY A 50 -10.33 13.25 8.64
N PRO A 51 -10.73 13.31 9.93
CA PRO A 51 -9.79 13.48 11.03
C PRO A 51 -8.96 12.21 11.31
N ARG A 52 -9.27 11.07 10.68
CA ARG A 52 -8.61 9.79 10.88
C ARG A 52 -7.64 9.41 9.75
N LYS A 53 -7.18 10.40 8.97
CA LYS A 53 -6.17 10.16 7.92
C LYS A 53 -4.91 9.54 8.52
N GLN A 54 -4.44 8.47 7.88
CA GLN A 54 -3.24 7.71 8.30
C GLN A 54 -2.07 7.95 7.35
N ALA A 55 -0.89 8.24 7.90
CA ALA A 55 0.37 7.94 7.24
C ALA A 55 0.77 6.49 7.57
N LYS A 56 1.56 5.88 6.70
CA LYS A 56 2.00 4.50 6.86
C LYS A 56 3.51 4.39 6.62
N GLN A 57 4.17 3.53 7.41
CA GLN A 57 5.52 3.06 7.13
C GLN A 57 5.42 1.56 6.84
N ILE A 58 5.64 1.17 5.60
CA ILE A 58 5.52 -0.22 5.14
C ILE A 58 6.93 -0.79 4.98
N SER A 59 7.14 -2.01 5.46
CA SER A 59 8.40 -2.75 5.32
C SER A 59 8.14 -4.15 4.80
N VAL A 60 8.89 -4.56 3.78
CA VAL A 60 8.85 -5.93 3.28
C VAL A 60 9.76 -6.79 4.16
N ILE A 61 9.15 -7.67 4.97
CA ILE A 61 9.86 -8.58 5.86
C ILE A 61 10.31 -9.83 5.09
N LYS A 62 9.48 -10.28 4.15
CA LYS A 62 9.77 -11.44 3.29
C LYS A 62 9.06 -11.30 1.96
N GLY A 63 9.72 -11.72 0.88
CA GLY A 63 9.14 -11.77 -0.46
C GLY A 63 9.33 -10.49 -1.26
N LYS A 64 8.46 -10.32 -2.26
CA LYS A 64 8.46 -9.18 -3.19
C LYS A 64 7.05 -8.68 -3.47
N ILE A 65 6.92 -7.38 -3.66
CA ILE A 65 5.67 -6.71 -4.02
C ILE A 65 5.88 -5.64 -5.08
N ILE A 66 4.79 -5.28 -5.77
CA ILE A 66 4.63 -3.94 -6.34
C ILE A 66 3.77 -3.15 -5.38
N ASP A 67 4.28 -2.03 -4.88
CA ASP A 67 3.59 -1.10 -3.98
C ASP A 67 3.02 0.07 -4.80
N PHE A 68 1.76 0.41 -4.59
CA PHE A 68 1.04 1.45 -5.33
C PHE A 68 0.60 2.58 -4.42
N LEU A 69 0.87 3.80 -4.86
CA LEU A 69 0.48 5.03 -4.19
C LEU A 69 -0.29 5.92 -5.15
N VAL A 70 -1.53 6.24 -4.81
CA VAL A 70 -2.37 7.14 -5.61
C VAL A 70 -2.56 8.44 -4.83
N CYS A 71 -2.04 9.53 -5.38
CA CYS A 71 -2.14 10.85 -4.74
C CYS A 71 -3.58 11.36 -4.75
N LEU A 72 -4.03 11.89 -3.61
CA LEU A 72 -5.40 12.40 -3.42
C LEU A 72 -5.42 13.88 -3.02
N THR A 73 -4.35 14.62 -3.31
CA THR A 73 -4.37 16.08 -3.18
C THR A 73 -4.98 16.70 -4.43
N GLU A 74 -5.65 17.84 -4.28
CA GLU A 74 -6.32 18.53 -5.40
C GLU A 74 -5.37 18.75 -6.59
N GLU A 75 -4.14 19.21 -6.33
CA GLU A 75 -3.13 19.49 -7.37
C GLU A 75 -2.64 18.26 -8.14
N ASN A 76 -2.63 17.08 -7.52
CA ASN A 76 -2.07 15.85 -8.08
C ASN A 76 -3.03 14.67 -7.97
N PHE A 77 -4.33 14.94 -7.96
CA PHE A 77 -5.34 13.90 -7.80
C PHE A 77 -5.24 12.83 -8.88
N GLY A 78 -5.19 11.58 -8.45
CA GLY A 78 -5.07 10.42 -9.33
C GLY A 78 -3.67 10.13 -9.84
N LYS A 79 -2.66 10.98 -9.55
CA LYS A 79 -1.27 10.67 -9.94
C LYS A 79 -0.78 9.44 -9.20
N VAL A 80 -0.23 8.49 -9.95
CA VAL A 80 0.26 7.21 -9.44
C VAL A 80 1.77 7.21 -9.33
N GLU A 81 2.26 6.68 -8.22
CA GLU A 81 3.63 6.21 -8.05
C GLU A 81 3.57 4.72 -7.73
N PHE A 82 4.49 3.93 -8.27
CA PHE A 82 4.61 2.52 -7.91
C PHE A 82 6.08 2.10 -7.81
N TYR A 83 6.34 1.13 -6.94
CA TYR A 83 7.69 0.68 -6.62
C TYR A 83 7.73 -0.84 -6.47
N GLU A 84 8.71 -1.49 -7.10
CA GLU A 84 9.04 -2.88 -6.78
C GLU A 84 9.85 -2.89 -5.48
N LEU A 85 9.32 -3.53 -4.44
CA LEU A 85 9.95 -3.65 -3.14
C LEU A 85 10.22 -5.11 -2.81
N SER A 86 11.35 -5.35 -2.19
CA SER A 86 11.81 -6.66 -1.75
C SER A 86 12.22 -6.67 -0.28
N GLU A 87 12.58 -7.82 0.24
CA GLU A 87 13.02 -7.99 1.64
C GLU A 87 14.06 -6.94 2.05
N GLY A 88 13.78 -6.21 3.13
CA GLY A 88 14.57 -5.11 3.65
C GLY A 88 14.22 -3.73 3.08
N ASP A 89 13.40 -3.65 2.02
CA ASP A 89 12.92 -2.37 1.52
C ASP A 89 11.77 -1.84 2.37
N SER A 90 11.66 -0.53 2.46
CA SER A 90 10.60 0.14 3.18
C SER A 90 10.20 1.44 2.49
N ILE A 91 8.91 1.81 2.62
CA ILE A 91 8.35 3.01 2.03
C ILE A 91 7.49 3.77 3.05
N TYR A 92 7.64 5.09 3.09
CA TYR A 92 6.77 5.98 3.82
C TYR A 92 5.66 6.50 2.90
N VAL A 93 4.42 6.28 3.27
CA VAL A 93 3.21 6.74 2.55
C VAL A 93 2.55 7.87 3.34
N PRO A 94 2.50 9.09 2.78
CA PRO A 94 1.84 10.23 3.44
C PRO A 94 0.31 10.06 3.54
N LYS A 95 -0.33 10.86 4.43
CA LYS A 95 -1.78 10.80 4.74
C LYS A 95 -2.73 11.02 3.56
N ASN A 96 -2.27 11.66 2.51
CA ASN A 96 -3.09 12.01 1.34
C ASN A 96 -2.87 11.06 0.15
N TYR A 97 -2.55 9.81 0.44
CA TYR A 97 -2.42 8.77 -0.58
C TYR A 97 -3.35 7.59 -0.28
N ALA A 98 -4.00 7.09 -1.31
CA ALA A 98 -4.54 5.74 -1.29
C ALA A 98 -3.39 4.77 -1.57
N HIS A 99 -3.32 3.70 -0.80
CA HIS A 99 -2.23 2.74 -0.82
C HIS A 99 -2.72 1.32 -1.07
N GLY A 100 -1.98 0.59 -1.88
CA GLY A 100 -2.19 -0.84 -2.12
C GLY A 100 -0.93 -1.53 -2.56
N PHE A 101 -0.97 -2.85 -2.62
CA PHE A 101 0.15 -3.63 -3.12
C PHE A 101 -0.31 -4.92 -3.82
N LEU A 102 0.54 -5.41 -4.72
CA LEU A 102 0.43 -6.71 -5.39
C LEU A 102 1.61 -7.58 -4.96
N THR A 103 1.37 -8.77 -4.42
CA THR A 103 2.44 -9.72 -4.12
C THR A 103 2.97 -10.39 -5.39
N LEU A 104 4.30 -10.51 -5.51
CA LEU A 104 4.97 -11.19 -6.63
C LEU A 104 5.45 -12.58 -6.26
N THR A 105 5.56 -12.88 -4.96
CA THR A 105 6.03 -14.18 -4.45
C THR A 105 5.06 -14.76 -3.42
N SER A 106 5.06 -16.09 -3.28
CA SER A 106 4.33 -16.77 -2.23
C SER A 106 4.98 -16.55 -0.86
N GLY A 107 4.18 -16.60 0.21
CA GLY A 107 4.62 -16.41 1.59
C GLY A 107 5.18 -15.01 1.86
N THR A 108 4.66 -13.99 1.16
CA THR A 108 5.06 -12.60 1.34
C THR A 108 4.54 -12.05 2.66
N ILE A 109 5.42 -11.42 3.44
CA ILE A 109 5.10 -10.83 4.74
C ILE A 109 5.49 -9.36 4.74
N LEU A 110 4.52 -8.52 5.06
CA LEU A 110 4.69 -7.09 5.27
C LEU A 110 4.40 -6.72 6.71
N ASN A 111 5.19 -5.81 7.26
CA ASN A 111 4.87 -5.08 8.47
C ASN A 111 4.64 -3.62 8.13
N TYR A 112 3.57 -3.02 8.64
CA TYR A 112 3.32 -1.59 8.46
C TYR A 112 2.83 -0.94 9.75
N PHE A 113 3.43 0.20 10.05
CA PHE A 113 3.06 1.06 11.15
C PHE A 113 2.16 2.18 10.64
N VAL A 114 1.24 2.64 11.48
CA VAL A 114 0.35 3.78 11.19
C VAL A 114 0.34 4.77 12.33
N ASP A 115 0.19 6.07 12.00
CA ASP A 115 0.18 7.18 12.95
C ASP A 115 -1.23 7.55 13.43
N GLU A 116 -2.25 6.78 13.03
CA GLU A 116 -3.64 6.90 13.48
C GLU A 116 -4.26 5.51 13.58
N ILE A 117 -5.07 5.26 14.59
CA ILE A 117 -5.76 3.97 14.80
C ILE A 117 -6.74 3.71 13.65
N TYR A 118 -6.86 2.44 13.25
CA TYR A 118 -7.86 2.01 12.29
C TYR A 118 -9.28 2.38 12.72
N SER A 119 -10.01 2.97 11.81
CA SER A 119 -11.41 3.38 12.01
C SER A 119 -12.27 2.98 10.83
N LYS A 120 -13.04 1.91 10.98
CA LYS A 120 -13.93 1.39 9.92
C LYS A 120 -14.87 2.45 9.32
N PRO A 121 -15.48 3.40 10.08
CA PRO A 121 -16.33 4.44 9.51
C PRO A 121 -15.60 5.46 8.63
N HIS A 122 -14.27 5.54 8.75
CA HIS A 122 -13.44 6.47 7.99
C HIS A 122 -12.64 5.77 6.89
N GLU A 123 -12.70 4.44 6.81
CA GLU A 123 -12.02 3.69 5.76
C GLU A 123 -12.70 3.92 4.41
N ILE A 124 -11.88 4.16 3.39
CA ILE A 124 -12.27 4.20 1.99
C ILE A 124 -11.41 3.19 1.24
N SER A 125 -12.03 2.42 0.37
CA SER A 125 -11.37 1.58 -0.62
C SER A 125 -11.69 2.14 -2.01
N ILE A 126 -10.65 2.39 -2.82
CA ILE A 126 -10.78 2.81 -4.21
C ILE A 126 -10.52 1.61 -5.10
N HIS A 127 -11.39 1.38 -6.07
CA HIS A 127 -11.30 0.25 -6.98
C HIS A 127 -10.08 0.39 -7.89
N TRP A 128 -9.17 -0.58 -7.84
CA TRP A 128 -7.89 -0.53 -8.55
C TRP A 128 -8.03 -0.38 -10.07
N MET A 129 -9.08 -0.98 -10.69
CA MET A 129 -9.34 -0.86 -12.13
C MET A 129 -9.80 0.55 -12.54
N SER A 130 -10.26 1.38 -11.60
CA SER A 130 -10.63 2.77 -11.86
C SER A 130 -9.42 3.71 -11.94
N VAL A 131 -8.22 3.17 -11.68
CA VAL A 131 -6.94 3.89 -11.79
C VAL A 131 -6.12 3.22 -12.93
N PRO A 132 -6.12 3.79 -14.15
CA PRO A 132 -5.58 3.13 -15.35
C PRO A 132 -4.14 2.66 -15.20
N GLU A 133 -3.27 3.44 -14.55
CA GLU A 133 -1.87 3.10 -14.35
C GLU A 133 -1.72 1.89 -13.42
N VAL A 134 -2.50 1.83 -12.32
CA VAL A 134 -2.51 0.68 -11.41
C VAL A 134 -3.02 -0.55 -12.16
N LYS A 135 -4.12 -0.41 -12.90
CA LYS A 135 -4.68 -1.50 -13.71
C LYS A 135 -3.65 -2.09 -14.66
N ASN A 136 -2.99 -1.24 -15.45
CA ASN A 136 -2.01 -1.68 -16.44
C ASN A 136 -0.86 -2.46 -15.80
N VAL A 137 -0.31 -1.96 -14.71
CA VAL A 137 0.80 -2.63 -13.99
C VAL A 137 0.32 -3.95 -13.38
N VAL A 138 -0.86 -3.99 -12.75
CA VAL A 138 -1.41 -5.23 -12.19
C VAL A 138 -1.62 -6.27 -13.30
N GLU A 139 -2.24 -5.88 -14.43
CA GLU A 139 -2.47 -6.79 -15.57
C GLU A 139 -1.15 -7.29 -16.17
N GLU A 140 -0.12 -6.44 -16.26
CA GLU A 140 1.21 -6.82 -16.75
C GLU A 140 1.85 -7.90 -15.88
N PHE A 141 1.88 -7.69 -14.54
CA PHE A 141 2.54 -8.64 -13.64
C PHE A 141 1.73 -9.93 -13.41
N VAL A 142 0.41 -9.84 -13.40
CA VAL A 142 -0.47 -11.01 -13.22
C VAL A 142 -0.51 -11.85 -14.51
N GLY A 143 -0.54 -11.22 -15.67
CA GLY A 143 -0.61 -11.91 -16.98
C GLY A 143 -1.80 -12.88 -17.02
N ASN A 144 -1.52 -14.14 -17.35
CA ASN A 144 -2.52 -15.20 -17.41
C ASN A 144 -2.79 -15.91 -16.06
N ASN A 145 -2.19 -15.44 -14.98
CA ASN A 145 -2.41 -16.00 -13.66
C ASN A 145 -3.72 -15.46 -13.04
N ARG A 146 -4.16 -16.10 -11.97
CA ARG A 146 -5.34 -15.65 -11.22
C ARG A 146 -4.95 -14.55 -10.25
N LEU A 147 -5.55 -13.38 -10.37
CA LEU A 147 -5.51 -12.34 -9.35
C LEU A 147 -6.32 -12.79 -8.13
N ILE A 148 -5.74 -12.69 -6.94
CA ILE A 148 -6.41 -12.94 -5.67
C ILE A 148 -6.71 -11.58 -5.03
N ILE A 149 -7.99 -11.29 -4.84
CA ILE A 149 -8.49 -10.02 -4.30
C ILE A 149 -9.69 -10.30 -3.39
N SER A 150 -9.85 -9.51 -2.33
CA SER A 150 -11.01 -9.63 -1.44
C SER A 150 -12.28 -9.11 -2.11
N GLU A 151 -13.45 -9.62 -1.70
CA GLU A 151 -14.74 -9.09 -2.16
C GLU A 151 -14.87 -7.59 -1.86
N LYS A 152 -14.43 -7.16 -0.67
CA LYS A 152 -14.41 -5.74 -0.28
C LYS A 152 -13.64 -4.88 -1.28
N ASP A 153 -12.44 -5.31 -1.68
CA ASP A 153 -11.59 -4.53 -2.58
C ASP A 153 -12.11 -4.59 -4.03
N ASN A 154 -12.81 -5.67 -4.37
CA ASN A 154 -13.44 -5.82 -5.67
C ASN A 154 -14.75 -5.01 -5.81
N LEU A 155 -15.39 -4.64 -4.70
CA LEU A 155 -16.60 -3.80 -4.63
C LEU A 155 -16.28 -2.36 -4.19
N ALA A 156 -15.02 -1.95 -4.24
CA ALA A 156 -14.57 -0.62 -3.85
C ALA A 156 -15.13 0.47 -4.80
N ILE A 157 -15.18 1.72 -4.33
CA ILE A 157 -15.70 2.84 -5.11
C ILE A 157 -14.72 3.25 -6.23
N ASP A 158 -15.27 3.82 -7.29
CA ASP A 158 -14.49 4.38 -8.39
C ASP A 158 -13.69 5.62 -7.94
N LEU A 159 -12.47 5.81 -8.46
CA LEU A 159 -11.66 6.99 -8.16
C LEU A 159 -12.39 8.29 -8.49
N LYS A 160 -13.14 8.31 -9.60
CA LYS A 160 -13.92 9.47 -10.02
C LYS A 160 -15.09 9.76 -9.06
N GLU A 161 -15.72 8.72 -8.55
CA GLU A 161 -16.76 8.86 -7.52
C GLU A 161 -16.17 9.48 -6.25
N TYR A 162 -15.00 9.03 -5.82
CA TYR A 162 -14.31 9.64 -4.67
C TYR A 162 -13.89 11.10 -4.94
N ALA A 163 -13.48 11.45 -6.17
CA ALA A 163 -13.22 12.85 -6.55
C ALA A 163 -14.45 13.74 -6.34
N ASN A 164 -15.62 13.24 -6.76
CA ASN A 164 -16.90 13.96 -6.60
C ASN A 164 -17.24 14.16 -5.10
N GLU A 165 -17.01 13.15 -4.25
CA GLU A 165 -17.19 13.29 -2.79
C GLU A 165 -16.29 14.38 -2.19
N LEU A 166 -15.08 14.58 -2.75
CA LEU A 166 -14.14 15.62 -2.31
C LEU A 166 -14.47 17.01 -2.91
N GLY A 167 -15.41 17.09 -3.85
CA GLY A 167 -15.75 18.32 -4.57
C GLY A 167 -14.73 18.71 -5.65
N PHE A 168 -13.89 17.78 -6.08
CA PHE A 168 -12.94 17.99 -7.19
C PHE A 168 -13.68 17.88 -8.54
N LYS A 169 -13.32 18.80 -9.46
CA LYS A 169 -13.94 18.87 -10.80
C LYS A 169 -13.00 18.31 -11.86
#